data_17652e7c4c0eb39a194c472a08fb9529
#
_entry.id   17652e7c4c0eb39a194c472a08fb9529
#
_cell.length_a   1.000
_cell.length_b   1.000
_cell.length_c   1.000
_cell.angle_alpha   90.00
_cell.angle_beta   90.00
_cell.angle_gamma   90.00
#
_symmetry.space_group_name_H-M   'P 1'
#
loop_
_entity.id
_entity.type
_entity.pdbx_description
1 polymer ?
#
loop_
_entity_poly.entity_id
_entity_poly.type
_entity_poly.pdbx_seq_one_letter_code
_entity_poly.pdbx_strand_id
1 'polypeptide(L)'
;MAYVAVKGGEQAIEESLRRLKYERVKKGAGAGVDQIEQGMRLLVDQVMSEGSLYAPSLAALAIKQGEGSMEEAVFLLRSYRSTLPRRYYSHIIDSREMEVERRISAAFKDIPQGQLLGTSYDYVHRLLDFDLLQERE
;
A
#
# COMPACT_ATOMS: atom_id res chain seq x y z
N MET A 1 16.58 7.17 24.11
CA MET A 1 16.70 5.70 24.15
C MET A 1 17.12 5.29 25.55
N ALA A 2 16.37 4.42 26.19
CA ALA A 2 16.77 3.85 27.46
C ALA A 2 17.59 2.59 27.20
N TYR A 3 18.86 2.63 27.55
CA TYR A 3 19.74 1.45 27.50
C TYR A 3 19.64 0.68 28.82
N VAL A 4 18.48 0.13 29.08
CA VAL A 4 18.26 -0.69 30.26
C VAL A 4 18.18 -2.16 29.80
N ALA A 5 18.98 -3.02 30.40
CA ALA A 5 18.89 -4.45 30.18
C ALA A 5 17.54 -4.95 30.73
N VAL A 6 16.68 -5.45 29.89
CA VAL A 6 15.37 -5.99 30.25
C VAL A 6 15.50 -7.51 30.41
N LYS A 7 15.32 -7.99 31.63
CA LYS A 7 15.30 -9.44 31.93
C LYS A 7 13.93 -10.02 31.51
N GLY A 8 13.94 -11.17 30.84
CA GLY A 8 12.74 -11.87 30.40
C GLY A 8 12.04 -11.23 29.18
N GLY A 9 12.65 -10.24 28.56
CA GLY A 9 12.07 -9.52 27.41
C GLY A 9 11.83 -10.40 26.20
N GLU A 10 12.68 -11.37 25.91
CA GLU A 10 12.54 -12.30 24.80
C GLU A 10 11.28 -13.15 24.93
N GLN A 11 11.02 -13.74 26.10
CA GLN A 11 9.81 -14.50 26.35
C GLN A 11 8.54 -13.62 26.24
N ALA A 12 8.59 -12.42 26.79
CA ALA A 12 7.48 -11.48 26.70
C ALA A 12 7.18 -11.09 25.24
N ILE A 13 8.19 -10.90 24.40
CA ILE A 13 8.06 -10.63 22.99
C ILE A 13 7.41 -11.81 22.25
N GLU A 14 7.86 -13.03 22.51
CA GLU A 14 7.29 -14.23 21.91
C GLU A 14 5.82 -14.42 22.28
N GLU A 15 5.46 -14.22 23.54
CA GLU A 15 4.08 -14.28 24.03
C GLU A 15 3.20 -13.19 23.39
N SER A 16 3.73 -11.99 23.25
CA SER A 16 3.07 -10.89 22.55
C SER A 16 2.79 -11.23 21.09
N LEU A 17 3.74 -11.81 20.37
CA LEU A 17 3.56 -12.25 18.99
C LEU A 17 2.52 -13.35 18.86
N ARG A 18 2.50 -14.32 19.78
CA ARG A 18 1.48 -15.38 19.80
C ARG A 18 0.09 -14.81 20.04
N ARG A 19 -0.04 -13.85 20.94
CA ARG A 19 -1.31 -13.18 21.23
C ARG A 19 -1.82 -12.41 20.02
N LEU A 20 -0.96 -11.67 19.33
CA LEU A 20 -1.34 -10.97 18.09
C LEU A 20 -1.85 -11.94 17.02
N LYS A 21 -1.20 -13.08 16.83
CA LYS A 21 -1.67 -14.11 15.91
C LYS A 21 -3.04 -14.66 16.29
N TYR A 22 -3.24 -14.93 17.58
CA TYR A 22 -4.52 -15.38 18.09
C TYR A 22 -5.63 -14.37 17.88
N GLU A 23 -5.39 -13.09 18.21
CA GLU A 23 -6.37 -12.02 18.05
C GLU A 23 -6.80 -11.82 16.59
N ARG A 24 -5.88 -12.00 15.65
CA ARG A 24 -6.19 -11.89 14.21
C ARG A 24 -7.17 -12.94 13.70
N VAL A 25 -7.13 -14.14 14.27
CA VAL A 25 -7.91 -15.29 13.76
C VAL A 25 -9.07 -15.69 14.63
N LYS A 26 -9.21 -15.13 15.84
CA LYS A 26 -10.23 -15.56 16.80
C LYS A 26 -11.68 -15.33 16.33
N LYS A 27 -11.91 -14.38 15.44
CA LYS A 27 -13.24 -14.06 14.87
C LYS A 27 -13.47 -14.64 13.49
N GLY A 28 -12.58 -15.50 13.01
CA GLY A 28 -12.63 -16.11 11.69
C GLY A 28 -11.38 -15.82 10.88
N ALA A 29 -11.33 -16.34 9.65
CA ALA A 29 -10.23 -16.10 8.73
C ALA A 29 -10.18 -14.63 8.33
N GLY A 30 -9.03 -14.00 8.52
CA GLY A 30 -8.79 -12.65 8.00
C GLY A 30 -8.61 -12.67 6.48
N ALA A 31 -8.67 -11.49 5.86
CA ALA A 31 -8.41 -11.34 4.43
C ALA A 31 -7.03 -11.88 4.05
N GLY A 32 -6.97 -12.62 2.97
CA GLY A 32 -5.72 -13.11 2.39
C GLY A 32 -4.89 -11.97 1.81
N VAL A 33 -3.58 -12.16 1.69
CA VAL A 33 -2.69 -11.18 1.07
C VAL A 33 -3.10 -10.92 -0.38
N ASP A 34 -3.45 -11.98 -1.12
CA ASP A 34 -3.88 -11.87 -2.52
C ASP A 34 -5.18 -11.07 -2.65
N GLN A 35 -6.12 -11.25 -1.73
CA GLN A 35 -7.37 -10.49 -1.70
C GLN A 35 -7.12 -9.00 -1.45
N ILE A 36 -6.19 -8.67 -0.57
CA ILE A 36 -5.78 -7.29 -0.30
C ILE A 36 -5.08 -6.68 -1.52
N GLU A 37 -4.16 -7.43 -2.13
CA GLU A 37 -3.44 -6.97 -3.32
C GLU A 37 -4.39 -6.65 -4.48
N GLN A 38 -5.36 -7.51 -4.72
CA GLN A 38 -6.30 -7.36 -5.83
C GLN A 38 -7.47 -6.43 -5.52
N GLY A 39 -7.99 -6.48 -4.30
CA GLY A 39 -9.18 -5.74 -3.90
C GLY A 39 -8.93 -4.33 -3.38
N MET A 40 -7.73 -4.06 -2.86
CA MET A 40 -7.36 -2.76 -2.26
C MET A 40 -6.26 -2.06 -3.06
N ARG A 41 -6.38 -2.02 -4.38
CA ARG A 41 -5.33 -1.51 -5.28
C ARG A 41 -4.85 -0.10 -4.95
N LEU A 42 -5.77 0.81 -4.66
CA LEU A 42 -5.41 2.20 -4.34
C LEU A 42 -4.59 2.29 -3.06
N LEU A 43 -4.92 1.49 -2.05
CA LEU A 43 -4.16 1.44 -0.81
C LEU A 43 -2.78 0.81 -1.02
N VAL A 44 -2.71 -0.26 -1.78
CA VAL A 44 -1.45 -0.91 -2.17
C VAL A 44 -0.53 0.07 -2.91
N ASP A 45 -1.06 0.78 -3.90
CA ASP A 45 -0.31 1.78 -4.67
C ASP A 45 0.19 2.92 -3.78
N GLN A 46 -0.64 3.40 -2.87
CA GLN A 46 -0.27 4.46 -1.93
C GLN A 46 0.84 4.00 -0.97
N VAL A 47 0.71 2.81 -0.41
CA VAL A 47 1.74 2.24 0.49
C VAL A 47 3.07 2.04 -0.25
N MET A 48 3.04 1.54 -1.49
CA MET A 48 4.25 1.40 -2.30
C MET A 48 4.89 2.76 -2.61
N SER A 49 4.08 3.75 -2.98
CA SER A 49 4.55 5.09 -3.31
C SER A 49 5.21 5.76 -2.10
N GLU A 50 4.58 5.75 -0.96
CA GLU A 50 5.11 6.35 0.26
C GLU A 50 6.24 5.53 0.88
N GLY A 51 6.20 4.21 0.75
CA GLY A 51 7.26 3.30 1.17
C GLY A 51 8.48 3.32 0.26
N SER A 52 8.37 3.91 -0.93
CA SER A 52 9.42 3.95 -1.96
C SER A 52 9.94 2.56 -2.34
N LEU A 53 9.04 1.60 -2.43
CA LEU A 53 9.36 0.23 -2.83
C LEU A 53 8.23 -0.32 -3.70
N TYR A 54 8.51 -0.61 -4.96
CA TYR A 54 7.56 -1.27 -5.83
C TYR A 54 7.55 -2.78 -5.57
N ALA A 55 6.67 -3.20 -4.70
CA ALA A 55 6.48 -4.60 -4.33
C ALA A 55 5.03 -4.83 -3.88
N PRO A 56 4.10 -5.10 -4.81
CA PRO A 56 2.67 -5.20 -4.50
C PRO A 56 2.35 -6.22 -3.41
N SER A 57 2.94 -7.41 -3.49
CA SER A 57 2.71 -8.47 -2.49
C SER A 57 3.22 -8.09 -1.10
N LEU A 58 4.37 -7.41 -1.03
CA LEU A 58 4.92 -6.93 0.24
C LEU A 58 4.11 -5.78 0.82
N ALA A 59 3.60 -4.89 -0.04
CA ALA A 59 2.69 -3.83 0.38
C ALA A 59 1.39 -4.41 0.93
N ALA A 60 0.80 -5.40 0.26
CA ALA A 60 -0.39 -6.11 0.74
C ALA A 60 -0.13 -6.83 2.07
N LEU A 61 1.04 -7.46 2.21
CA LEU A 61 1.46 -8.08 3.47
C LEU A 61 1.58 -7.05 4.60
N ALA A 62 2.19 -5.89 4.31
CA ALA A 62 2.31 -4.80 5.28
C ALA A 62 0.93 -4.24 5.69
N ILE A 63 0.00 -4.11 4.75
CA ILE A 63 -1.38 -3.70 5.01
C ILE A 63 -2.07 -4.72 5.94
N LYS A 64 -1.91 -6.00 5.65
CA LYS A 64 -2.47 -7.07 6.49
C LYS A 64 -1.88 -7.02 7.90
N GLN A 65 -0.57 -6.91 8.02
CA GLN A 65 0.11 -6.84 9.32
C GLN A 65 -0.25 -5.59 10.11
N GLY A 66 -0.39 -4.45 9.42
CA GLY A 66 -0.84 -3.18 9.99
C GLY A 66 -2.35 -3.07 10.18
N GLU A 67 -3.11 -4.16 9.97
CA GLU A 67 -4.56 -4.21 10.16
C GLU A 67 -5.33 -3.13 9.36
N GLY A 68 -4.84 -2.80 8.17
CA GLY A 68 -5.43 -1.81 7.28
C GLY A 68 -5.01 -0.36 7.56
N SER A 69 -4.17 -0.11 8.56
CA SER A 69 -3.59 1.21 8.79
C SER A 69 -2.54 1.52 7.73
N MET A 70 -2.76 2.58 6.96
CA MET A 70 -1.82 3.00 5.93
C MET A 70 -0.49 3.44 6.54
N GLU A 71 -0.53 4.20 7.62
CA GLU A 71 0.66 4.72 8.30
C GLU A 71 1.54 3.58 8.81
N GLU A 72 0.93 2.58 9.41
CA GLU A 72 1.64 1.40 9.90
C GLU A 72 2.20 0.57 8.75
N ALA A 73 1.43 0.37 7.69
CA ALA A 73 1.88 -0.36 6.50
C ALA A 73 3.07 0.33 5.82
N VAL A 74 3.05 1.65 5.69
CA VAL A 74 4.17 2.44 5.16
C VAL A 74 5.40 2.30 6.05
N PHE A 75 5.24 2.38 7.36
CA PHE A 75 6.33 2.18 8.32
C PHE A 75 6.96 0.79 8.18
N LEU A 76 6.14 -0.26 8.12
CA LEU A 76 6.61 -1.64 7.95
C LEU A 76 7.37 -1.82 6.64
N LEU A 77 6.86 -1.27 5.54
CA LEU A 77 7.49 -1.38 4.23
C LEU A 77 8.82 -0.61 4.17
N ARG A 78 8.88 0.58 4.75
CA ARG A 78 10.13 1.35 4.89
C ARG A 78 11.16 0.63 5.75
N SER A 79 10.73 0.05 6.86
CA SER A 79 11.61 -0.73 7.74
C SER A 79 12.19 -1.93 7.00
N TYR A 80 11.37 -2.64 6.26
CA TYR A 80 11.83 -3.76 5.43
C TYR A 80 12.82 -3.28 4.33
N ARG A 81 12.48 -2.21 3.63
CA ARG A 81 13.36 -1.63 2.60
C ARG A 81 14.74 -1.27 3.16
N SER A 82 14.81 -0.76 4.38
CA SER A 82 16.08 -0.38 5.01
C SER A 82 17.00 -1.57 5.30
N THR A 83 16.45 -2.79 5.35
CA THR A 83 17.21 -4.02 5.56
C THR A 83 17.76 -4.63 4.27
N LEU A 84 17.30 -4.15 3.10
CA LEU A 84 17.73 -4.68 1.82
C LEU A 84 19.14 -4.19 1.47
N PRO A 85 20.04 -5.10 1.06
CA PRO A 85 21.37 -4.70 0.63
C PRO A 85 21.29 -3.97 -0.70
N ARG A 86 22.05 -2.88 -0.82
CA ARG A 86 22.22 -2.19 -2.10
C ARG A 86 23.21 -2.96 -2.96
N ARG A 87 22.73 -3.62 -4.01
CA ARG A 87 23.55 -4.47 -4.88
C ARG A 87 24.06 -3.74 -6.11
N TYR A 88 23.24 -2.83 -6.67
CA TYR A 88 23.53 -2.18 -7.94
C TYR A 88 23.14 -0.71 -7.92
N TYR A 89 23.69 0.04 -8.86
CA TYR A 89 23.24 1.39 -9.21
C TYR A 89 22.47 1.34 -10.52
N SER A 90 21.41 2.14 -10.66
CA SER A 90 20.69 2.25 -11.91
C SER A 90 21.56 2.90 -12.99
N HIS A 91 21.33 2.56 -14.25
CA HIS A 91 21.87 3.33 -15.37
C HIS A 91 21.25 4.75 -15.38
N ILE A 92 21.96 5.67 -16.03
CA ILE A 92 21.41 7.00 -16.30
C ILE A 92 20.25 6.84 -17.28
N ILE A 93 19.10 7.40 -16.95
CA ILE A 93 17.88 7.37 -17.74
C ILE A 93 17.66 8.76 -18.33
N ASP A 94 17.41 8.84 -19.65
CA ASP A 94 16.91 10.07 -20.28
C ASP A 94 15.39 10.11 -20.18
N SER A 95 14.87 10.98 -19.33
CA SER A 95 13.42 11.10 -19.14
C SER A 95 12.66 11.58 -20.39
N ARG A 96 13.35 12.12 -21.39
CA ARG A 96 12.74 12.51 -22.67
C ARG A 96 12.35 11.33 -23.54
N GLU A 97 12.96 10.16 -23.31
CA GLU A 97 12.65 8.91 -24.01
C GLU A 97 11.52 8.12 -23.35
N MET A 98 11.01 8.60 -22.20
CA MET A 98 9.89 7.95 -21.51
C MET A 98 8.58 8.20 -22.22
N GLU A 99 7.74 7.16 -22.31
CA GLU A 99 6.39 7.30 -22.82
C GLU A 99 5.53 8.17 -21.90
N VAL A 100 4.83 9.13 -22.48
CA VAL A 100 3.91 10.00 -21.74
C VAL A 100 2.50 9.44 -21.85
N GLU A 101 2.01 8.83 -20.79
CA GLU A 101 0.64 8.30 -20.75
C GLU A 101 -0.40 9.40 -20.52
N ARG A 102 -0.07 10.39 -19.70
CA ARG A 102 -1.03 11.42 -19.29
C ARG A 102 -0.34 12.73 -18.93
N ARG A 103 -0.96 13.84 -19.30
CA ARG A 103 -0.58 15.17 -18.83
C ARG A 103 -1.34 15.56 -17.56
N ILE A 104 -0.66 16.21 -16.64
CA ILE A 104 -1.24 16.73 -15.40
C ILE A 104 -1.89 18.09 -15.62
N SER A 105 -1.30 18.91 -16.48
CA SER A 105 -1.80 20.26 -16.81
C SER A 105 -2.37 20.33 -18.23
N ALA A 106 -3.41 21.17 -18.42
CA ALA A 106 -3.98 21.40 -19.72
C ALA A 106 -2.98 22.06 -20.67
N ALA A 107 -2.89 21.52 -21.90
CA ALA A 107 -2.08 22.11 -22.97
C ALA A 107 -2.74 23.33 -23.62
N PHE A 108 -4.09 23.41 -23.55
CA PHE A 108 -4.90 24.46 -24.14
C PHE A 108 -5.89 25.01 -23.12
N LYS A 109 -6.17 26.32 -23.20
CA LYS A 109 -7.18 26.95 -22.37
C LYS A 109 -8.58 26.46 -22.75
N ASP A 110 -8.85 26.42 -24.05
CA ASP A 110 -10.10 25.94 -24.62
C ASP A 110 -9.78 24.85 -25.66
N ILE A 111 -10.40 23.70 -25.52
CA ILE A 111 -10.18 22.58 -26.42
C ILE A 111 -11.30 22.59 -27.45
N PRO A 112 -11.01 22.80 -28.78
CA PRO A 112 -12.01 22.71 -29.82
C PRO A 112 -12.71 21.35 -29.80
N GLN A 113 -14.04 21.33 -29.91
CA GLN A 113 -14.90 20.14 -29.89
C GLN A 113 -14.99 19.41 -28.51
N GLY A 114 -14.47 20.02 -27.44
CA GLY A 114 -14.54 19.45 -26.10
C GLY A 114 -13.42 18.44 -25.79
N GLN A 115 -13.35 18.09 -24.54
CA GLN A 115 -12.36 17.14 -24.03
C GLN A 115 -12.99 15.77 -23.83
N LEU A 116 -12.38 14.74 -24.42
CA LEU A 116 -12.69 13.36 -24.09
C LEU A 116 -11.95 12.97 -22.82
N LEU A 117 -12.71 12.73 -21.76
CA LEU A 117 -12.19 12.18 -20.52
C LEU A 117 -12.20 10.65 -20.62
N GLY A 118 -11.05 10.03 -20.41
CA GLY A 118 -10.97 8.59 -20.28
C GLY A 118 -11.53 8.10 -18.94
N THR A 119 -11.38 6.82 -18.67
CA THR A 119 -11.77 6.21 -17.39
C THR A 119 -10.90 6.76 -16.28
N SER A 120 -11.46 7.63 -15.45
CA SER A 120 -10.77 8.21 -14.31
C SER A 120 -11.73 8.38 -13.14
N TYR A 121 -11.20 8.39 -11.92
CA TYR A 121 -12.01 8.70 -10.75
C TYR A 121 -12.45 10.16 -10.80
N ASP A 122 -13.76 10.37 -10.68
CA ASP A 122 -14.39 11.67 -10.67
C ASP A 122 -15.29 11.81 -9.43
N TYR A 123 -16.00 12.90 -9.32
CA TYR A 123 -16.89 13.22 -8.21
C TYR A 123 -17.88 12.08 -7.89
N VAL A 124 -18.49 11.47 -8.89
CA VAL A 124 -19.47 10.38 -8.71
C VAL A 124 -18.86 9.16 -8.02
N HIS A 125 -17.59 8.85 -8.28
CA HIS A 125 -16.87 7.73 -7.67
C HIS A 125 -16.52 7.97 -6.20
N ARG A 126 -16.74 9.16 -5.69
CA ARG A 126 -16.50 9.53 -4.29
C ARG A 126 -17.76 9.53 -3.44
N LEU A 127 -18.90 9.21 -4.04
CA LEU A 127 -20.12 8.95 -3.29
C LEU A 127 -20.07 7.52 -2.74
N LEU A 128 -20.65 7.33 -1.55
CA LEU A 128 -20.73 5.97 -0.98
C LEU A 128 -21.62 5.10 -1.88
N ASP A 129 -21.08 3.95 -2.21
CA ASP A 129 -21.80 2.91 -2.96
C ASP A 129 -22.36 1.88 -1.98
N PHE A 130 -23.65 1.99 -1.69
CA PHE A 130 -24.32 1.09 -0.76
C PHE A 130 -24.56 -0.31 -1.34
N ASP A 131 -24.45 -0.49 -2.66
CA ASP A 131 -24.63 -1.81 -3.28
C ASP A 131 -23.50 -2.76 -2.88
N LEU A 132 -22.32 -2.22 -2.54
CA LEU A 132 -21.20 -3.01 -2.01
C LEU A 132 -21.51 -3.74 -0.71
N LEU A 133 -22.54 -3.34 0.04
CA LEU A 133 -22.97 -4.04 1.25
C LEU A 133 -23.58 -5.42 0.95
N GLN A 134 -24.05 -5.63 -0.28
CA GLN A 134 -24.70 -6.86 -0.71
C GLN A 134 -23.86 -7.64 -1.72
N GLU A 135 -22.68 -7.15 -2.04
CA GLU A 135 -21.76 -7.83 -2.93
C GLU A 135 -21.35 -9.16 -2.30
N ARG A 136 -21.64 -10.25 -3.00
CA ARG A 136 -21.24 -11.59 -2.61
C ARG A 136 -20.05 -12.02 -3.45
N GLU A 137 -19.10 -12.64 -2.79
CA GLU A 137 -17.97 -13.29 -3.45
C GLU A 137 -18.43 -14.39 -4.41
#